data_5704e75e2ca43ee9ef7f0c8e79f533a4
#
_entry.id   5704e75e2ca43ee9ef7f0c8e79f533a4
#
_cell.length_a   1.000
_cell.length_b   1.000
_cell.length_c   1.000
_cell.angle_alpha   90.00
_cell.angle_beta   90.00
_cell.angle_gamma   90.00
#
_symmetry.space_group_name_H-M   'P 1'
#
loop_
_entity.id
_entity.type
_entity.pdbx_description
1 polymer ?
#
loop_
_entity_poly.entity_id
_entity_poly.type
_entity_poly.pdbx_seq_one_letter_code
_entity_poly.pdbx_strand_id
1 'polypeptide(L)'
;MRNFSSLIIFCFLFVGLTSCSINARIKKADKKYAIGEYYEAGEIYRQTYRRVSTKDKKMRAHVAFMQAESQRILNNSRAANAYKNAIRNNYPDSIVYLHYAQVLQYQGKYKDAIKQYDIYLLNHPNDYVAQAGKYACLQVENWRKEPSRYKVVPAKAFNAKRSSSFAPSFTSEDGDALVFTSNRQEKTTDKKQKIRTSPVTGVSPYNLYSARKNAAGVWEDIEVCLGLYEEAESEDSEEGTGFQKKSSMVELGVCCFSPDGKTMYYTYSRPVNGQDLGAKIYTSTRAGGEWSEGRELKLFNDSSITVGHPSLNASGDTLYFVSDAPDGFGGKDIYMAVLDGSEWTDIQNLGPKINTADDELYPYMRHDGRLYFSSKGHPGYGGLDLFYAIPNDTTWS
;
A
#
# COMPACT_ATOMS: atom_id res chain seq x y z
N MET A 1 61.87 15.01 4.62
CA MET A 1 60.69 15.20 5.49
C MET A 1 59.59 16.06 4.89
N ARG A 2 59.63 16.46 3.59
CA ARG A 2 58.60 17.34 2.96
C ARG A 2 57.45 16.58 2.27
N ASN A 3 57.61 15.30 1.99
CA ASN A 3 56.58 14.52 1.26
C ASN A 3 55.52 13.81 2.13
N PHE A 4 55.76 13.71 3.45
CA PHE A 4 54.80 13.04 4.35
C PHE A 4 53.60 13.94 4.72
N SER A 5 53.82 15.25 4.85
CA SER A 5 52.73 16.19 5.18
C SER A 5 51.73 16.37 4.05
N SER A 6 52.16 16.32 2.78
CA SER A 6 51.31 16.44 1.61
C SER A 6 50.40 15.21 1.42
N LEU A 7 50.87 14.02 1.78
CA LEU A 7 50.10 12.78 1.69
C LEU A 7 48.98 12.74 2.73
N ILE A 8 49.25 13.23 3.95
CA ILE A 8 48.26 13.30 5.04
C ILE A 8 47.15 14.33 4.73
N ILE A 9 47.50 15.49 4.17
CA ILE A 9 46.53 16.51 3.77
C ILE A 9 45.62 16.00 2.63
N PHE A 10 46.20 15.27 1.66
CA PHE A 10 45.42 14.69 0.57
C PHE A 10 44.46 13.59 1.04
N CYS A 11 44.86 12.76 2.02
CA CYS A 11 43.99 11.77 2.63
C CYS A 11 42.84 12.41 3.44
N PHE A 12 43.09 13.51 4.17
CA PHE A 12 42.03 14.23 4.91
C PHE A 12 41.01 14.93 3.99
N LEU A 13 41.49 15.52 2.88
CA LEU A 13 40.62 16.11 1.84
C LEU A 13 39.75 15.07 1.16
N PHE A 14 40.26 13.88 0.87
CA PHE A 14 39.51 12.81 0.21
C PHE A 14 38.44 12.21 1.14
N VAL A 15 38.72 12.06 2.43
CA VAL A 15 37.75 11.62 3.44
C VAL A 15 36.65 12.66 3.65
N GLY A 16 36.98 13.95 3.65
CA GLY A 16 36.02 15.05 3.74
C GLY A 16 35.04 15.10 2.57
N LEU A 17 35.54 14.94 1.35
CA LEU A 17 34.71 14.94 0.13
C LEU A 17 33.76 13.73 0.04
N THR A 18 34.21 12.55 0.49
CA THR A 18 33.35 11.35 0.49
C THR A 18 32.25 11.43 1.55
N SER A 19 32.53 11.99 2.72
CA SER A 19 31.54 12.19 3.79
C SER A 19 30.44 13.20 3.38
N CYS A 20 30.84 14.31 2.75
CA CYS A 20 29.87 15.30 2.22
C CYS A 20 28.96 14.67 1.16
N SER A 21 29.50 13.84 0.27
CA SER A 21 28.72 13.08 -0.73
C SER A 21 27.74 12.07 -0.10
N ILE A 22 28.10 11.38 1.00
CA ILE A 22 27.24 10.43 1.69
C ILE A 22 26.08 11.15 2.38
N ASN A 23 26.37 12.22 3.14
CA ASN A 23 25.35 13.03 3.81
C ASN A 23 24.34 13.64 2.82
N ALA A 24 24.80 14.12 1.66
CA ALA A 24 23.91 14.62 0.62
C ALA A 24 22.98 13.54 0.07
N ARG A 25 23.46 12.28 -0.06
CA ARG A 25 22.63 11.14 -0.46
C ARG A 25 21.61 10.78 0.58
N ILE A 26 21.97 10.78 1.87
CA ILE A 26 21.04 10.52 2.98
C ILE A 26 19.93 11.58 2.96
N LYS A 27 20.27 12.87 2.94
CA LYS A 27 19.28 13.97 2.85
C LYS A 27 18.34 13.84 1.65
N LYS A 28 18.86 13.39 0.51
CA LYS A 28 18.03 13.13 -0.67
C LYS A 28 17.05 11.99 -0.41
N ALA A 29 17.50 10.90 0.21
CA ALA A 29 16.66 9.76 0.54
C ALA A 29 15.61 10.12 1.60
N ASP A 30 16.00 10.88 2.65
CA ASP A 30 15.09 11.38 3.70
C ASP A 30 13.97 12.22 3.08
N LYS A 31 14.32 13.14 2.16
CA LYS A 31 13.32 13.94 1.43
C LYS A 31 12.36 13.08 0.63
N LYS A 32 12.87 12.05 -0.06
CA LYS A 32 12.04 11.11 -0.83
C LYS A 32 11.12 10.29 0.09
N TYR A 33 11.64 9.81 1.21
CA TYR A 33 10.86 9.09 2.21
C TYR A 33 9.74 9.96 2.80
N ALA A 34 10.04 11.21 3.14
CA ALA A 34 9.08 12.15 3.73
C ALA A 34 7.90 12.49 2.81
N ILE A 35 8.08 12.41 1.48
CA ILE A 35 7.00 12.62 0.50
C ILE A 35 6.37 11.32 -0.01
N GLY A 36 6.61 10.17 0.68
CA GLY A 36 6.02 8.88 0.31
C GLY A 36 6.69 8.14 -0.85
N GLU A 37 7.74 8.64 -1.46
CA GLU A 37 8.45 7.96 -2.56
C GLU A 37 9.35 6.83 -2.02
N TYR A 38 8.71 5.84 -1.37
CA TYR A 38 9.40 4.79 -0.60
C TYR A 38 10.32 3.91 -1.42
N TYR A 39 9.97 3.60 -2.67
CA TYR A 39 10.83 2.81 -3.55
C TYR A 39 12.12 3.55 -3.89
N GLU A 40 12.03 4.82 -4.32
CA GLU A 40 13.22 5.62 -4.63
C GLU A 40 14.07 5.84 -3.38
N ALA A 41 13.46 6.17 -2.24
CA ALA A 41 14.16 6.33 -0.97
C ALA A 41 14.93 5.05 -0.59
N GLY A 42 14.26 3.90 -0.61
CA GLY A 42 14.83 2.60 -0.29
C GLY A 42 16.03 2.23 -1.18
N GLU A 43 15.96 2.52 -2.47
CA GLU A 43 17.07 2.29 -3.40
C GLU A 43 18.27 3.23 -3.14
N ILE A 44 18.01 4.50 -2.80
CA ILE A 44 19.08 5.44 -2.43
C ILE A 44 19.73 4.99 -1.11
N TYR A 45 18.97 4.63 -0.08
CA TYR A 45 19.51 4.11 1.19
C TYR A 45 20.33 2.84 0.97
N ARG A 46 19.82 1.90 0.18
CA ARG A 46 20.53 0.64 -0.16
C ARG A 46 21.88 0.88 -0.81
N GLN A 47 21.94 1.81 -1.77
CA GLN A 47 23.20 2.19 -2.43
C GLN A 47 24.14 2.94 -1.47
N THR A 48 23.58 3.77 -0.59
CA THR A 48 24.34 4.56 0.40
C THR A 48 24.94 3.65 1.46
N TYR A 49 24.19 2.66 1.98
CA TYR A 49 24.67 1.69 2.96
C TYR A 49 25.96 0.99 2.53
N ARG A 50 26.12 0.68 1.24
CA ARG A 50 27.30 0.04 0.69
C ARG A 50 28.55 0.96 0.68
N ARG A 51 28.35 2.28 0.76
CA ARG A 51 29.40 3.30 0.71
C ARG A 51 29.80 3.83 2.08
N VAL A 52 28.91 3.69 3.08
CA VAL A 52 29.22 4.10 4.45
C VAL A 52 30.31 3.20 5.03
N SER A 53 31.34 3.83 5.63
CA SER A 53 32.46 3.12 6.26
C SER A 53 31.94 2.12 7.31
N THR A 54 32.55 0.93 7.37
CA THR A 54 32.25 -0.09 8.38
C THR A 54 32.57 0.37 9.80
N LYS A 55 33.43 1.37 9.95
CA LYS A 55 33.79 1.99 11.24
C LYS A 55 32.70 2.95 11.76
N ASP A 56 31.92 3.57 10.85
CA ASP A 56 30.81 4.47 11.21
C ASP A 56 29.54 3.68 11.46
N LYS A 57 29.49 3.01 12.61
CA LYS A 57 28.33 2.19 13.02
C LYS A 57 27.05 3.00 13.14
N LYS A 58 27.11 4.25 13.64
CA LYS A 58 25.93 5.10 13.84
C LYS A 58 25.26 5.42 12.50
N MET A 59 26.01 5.87 11.51
CA MET A 59 25.46 6.15 10.18
C MET A 59 24.98 4.87 9.49
N ARG A 60 25.72 3.75 9.62
CA ARG A 60 25.28 2.46 9.07
C ARG A 60 23.97 1.98 9.69
N ALA A 61 23.80 2.13 11.00
CA ALA A 61 22.57 1.78 11.70
C ALA A 61 21.36 2.56 11.16
N HIS A 62 21.51 3.89 11.07
CA HIS A 62 20.47 4.77 10.56
C HIS A 62 20.09 4.44 9.10
N VAL A 63 21.07 4.35 8.20
CA VAL A 63 20.80 4.09 6.78
C VAL A 63 20.18 2.69 6.58
N ALA A 64 20.62 1.69 7.36
CA ALA A 64 20.04 0.34 7.31
C ALA A 64 18.60 0.32 7.82
N PHE A 65 18.29 1.07 8.88
CA PHE A 65 16.93 1.20 9.41
C PHE A 65 16.01 1.88 8.39
N MET A 66 16.39 3.02 7.85
CA MET A 66 15.58 3.73 6.85
C MET A 66 15.40 2.93 5.55
N GLN A 67 16.42 2.15 5.14
CA GLN A 67 16.26 1.17 4.06
C GLN A 67 15.21 0.12 4.41
N ALA A 68 15.24 -0.40 5.65
CA ALA A 68 14.32 -1.42 6.11
C ALA A 68 12.88 -0.89 6.16
N GLU A 69 12.67 0.32 6.70
CA GLU A 69 11.36 0.98 6.73
C GLU A 69 10.77 1.15 5.33
N SER A 70 11.56 1.69 4.39
CA SER A 70 11.15 1.83 3.00
C SER A 70 10.73 0.50 2.38
N GLN A 71 11.46 -0.57 2.69
CA GLN A 71 11.18 -1.92 2.17
C GLN A 71 10.00 -2.58 2.88
N ARG A 72 9.79 -2.33 4.19
CA ARG A 72 8.66 -2.84 4.97
C ARG A 72 7.34 -2.29 4.45
N ILE A 73 7.25 -0.99 4.24
CA ILE A 73 6.06 -0.33 3.67
C ILE A 73 5.68 -0.95 2.32
N LEU A 74 6.66 -1.32 1.52
CA LEU A 74 6.44 -1.97 0.20
C LEU A 74 6.29 -3.50 0.28
N ASN A 75 6.15 -4.08 1.46
CA ASN A 75 6.10 -5.53 1.68
C ASN A 75 7.26 -6.29 1.00
N ASN A 76 8.44 -5.66 0.90
CA ASN A 76 9.60 -6.26 0.27
C ASN A 76 10.32 -7.22 1.23
N SER A 77 10.48 -8.47 0.84
CA SER A 77 11.14 -9.51 1.66
C SER A 77 12.56 -9.17 2.10
N ARG A 78 13.24 -8.24 1.42
CA ARG A 78 14.58 -7.77 1.79
C ARG A 78 14.62 -6.92 3.06
N ALA A 79 13.48 -6.40 3.54
CA ALA A 79 13.39 -5.61 4.76
C ALA A 79 14.02 -6.33 5.96
N ALA A 80 13.80 -7.64 6.10
CA ALA A 80 14.36 -8.45 7.18
C ALA A 80 15.90 -8.35 7.27
N ASN A 81 16.60 -8.40 6.13
CA ASN A 81 18.06 -8.28 6.11
C ASN A 81 18.52 -6.85 6.45
N ALA A 82 17.77 -5.84 6.07
CA ALA A 82 18.08 -4.45 6.38
C ALA A 82 17.90 -4.17 7.88
N TYR A 83 16.82 -4.67 8.52
CA TYR A 83 16.65 -4.61 9.98
C TYR A 83 17.77 -5.33 10.73
N LYS A 84 18.13 -6.54 10.30
CA LYS A 84 19.27 -7.27 10.87
C LYS A 84 20.57 -6.47 10.80
N ASN A 85 20.77 -5.73 9.72
CA ASN A 85 21.92 -4.82 9.57
C ASN A 85 21.83 -3.61 10.51
N ALA A 86 20.64 -3.02 10.71
CA ALA A 86 20.44 -1.94 11.67
C ALA A 86 20.75 -2.39 13.10
N ILE A 87 20.22 -3.52 13.54
CA ILE A 87 20.47 -4.13 14.85
C ILE A 87 21.96 -4.41 15.05
N ARG A 88 22.61 -5.03 14.06
CA ARG A 88 24.07 -5.33 14.12
C ARG A 88 24.94 -4.09 14.27
N ASN A 89 24.48 -2.95 13.79
CA ASN A 89 25.17 -1.67 13.91
C ASN A 89 24.65 -0.84 15.11
N ASN A 90 23.90 -1.44 16.04
CA ASN A 90 23.38 -0.85 17.26
C ASN A 90 22.44 0.36 16.98
N TYR A 91 21.40 0.16 16.16
CA TYR A 91 20.34 1.15 16.01
C TYR A 91 19.73 1.45 17.38
N PRO A 92 19.61 2.73 17.79
CA PRO A 92 19.33 3.06 19.20
C PRO A 92 17.87 2.85 19.62
N ASP A 93 16.91 2.92 18.66
CA ASP A 93 15.49 2.83 18.97
C ASP A 93 15.02 1.37 18.95
N SER A 94 14.31 0.96 20.01
CA SER A 94 13.74 -0.38 20.16
C SER A 94 12.68 -0.71 19.12
N ILE A 95 12.07 0.28 18.44
CA ILE A 95 11.11 0.10 17.36
C ILE A 95 11.64 -0.83 16.25
N VAL A 96 12.96 -0.88 16.09
CA VAL A 96 13.63 -1.78 15.13
C VAL A 96 13.27 -3.25 15.35
N TYR A 97 13.08 -3.65 16.62
CA TYR A 97 12.71 -5.02 16.97
C TYR A 97 11.24 -5.31 16.66
N LEU A 98 10.33 -4.36 16.92
CA LEU A 98 8.91 -4.48 16.58
C LEU A 98 8.73 -4.64 15.06
N HIS A 99 9.26 -3.72 14.29
CA HIS A 99 9.10 -3.77 12.84
C HIS A 99 9.82 -4.97 12.21
N TYR A 100 10.96 -5.40 12.79
CA TYR A 100 11.63 -6.62 12.34
C TYR A 100 10.80 -7.86 12.66
N ALA A 101 10.16 -7.93 13.83
CA ALA A 101 9.26 -9.00 14.20
C ALA A 101 8.08 -9.12 13.24
N GLN A 102 7.42 -8.00 12.90
CA GLN A 102 6.32 -7.96 11.93
C GLN A 102 6.76 -8.48 10.55
N VAL A 103 7.94 -8.09 10.07
CA VAL A 103 8.48 -8.60 8.79
C VAL A 103 8.78 -10.10 8.85
N LEU A 104 9.30 -10.60 9.97
CA LEU A 104 9.55 -12.03 10.16
C LEU A 104 8.24 -12.83 10.22
N GLN A 105 7.21 -12.32 10.90
CA GLN A 105 5.87 -12.89 10.95
C GLN A 105 5.28 -12.99 9.54
N TYR A 106 5.30 -11.90 8.78
CA TYR A 106 4.87 -11.87 7.37
C TYR A 106 5.60 -12.91 6.50
N GLN A 107 6.88 -13.20 6.81
CA GLN A 107 7.66 -14.22 6.12
C GLN A 107 7.42 -15.66 6.63
N GLY A 108 6.49 -15.85 7.56
CA GLY A 108 6.23 -17.14 8.18
C GLY A 108 7.32 -17.63 9.14
N LYS A 109 8.25 -16.76 9.55
CA LYS A 109 9.35 -17.05 10.47
C LYS A 109 8.95 -16.81 11.92
N TYR A 110 7.86 -17.44 12.34
CA TYR A 110 7.18 -17.14 13.61
C TYR A 110 8.08 -17.28 14.84
N LYS A 111 8.91 -18.33 14.91
CA LYS A 111 9.85 -18.53 16.04
C LYS A 111 10.87 -17.40 16.19
N ASP A 112 11.32 -16.83 15.07
CA ASP A 112 12.25 -15.70 15.09
C ASP A 112 11.52 -14.38 15.34
N ALA A 113 10.28 -14.23 14.85
CA ALA A 113 9.42 -13.10 15.17
C ALA A 113 9.16 -12.99 16.67
N ILE A 114 8.79 -14.10 17.34
CA ILE A 114 8.56 -14.14 18.79
C ILE A 114 9.78 -13.59 19.56
N LYS A 115 11.01 -13.99 19.18
CA LYS A 115 12.23 -13.49 19.84
C LYS A 115 12.37 -11.97 19.73
N GLN A 116 11.99 -11.39 18.58
CA GLN A 116 12.09 -9.94 18.38
C GLN A 116 10.98 -9.20 19.13
N TYR A 117 9.76 -9.74 19.14
CA TYR A 117 8.67 -9.23 19.99
C TYR A 117 9.05 -9.26 21.47
N ASP A 118 9.66 -10.35 21.96
CA ASP A 118 10.11 -10.45 23.33
C ASP A 118 11.12 -9.36 23.71
N ILE A 119 12.09 -9.09 22.81
CA ILE A 119 13.09 -8.04 23.04
C ILE A 119 12.41 -6.67 23.12
N TYR A 120 11.48 -6.37 22.22
CA TYR A 120 10.76 -5.12 22.22
C TYR A 120 9.89 -4.94 23.47
N LEU A 121 9.15 -5.98 23.86
CA LEU A 121 8.24 -5.97 25.00
C LEU A 121 8.95 -5.83 26.35
N LEU A 122 10.27 -6.07 26.45
CA LEU A 122 11.04 -5.79 27.67
C LEU A 122 10.96 -4.31 28.08
N ASN A 123 10.93 -3.40 27.10
CA ASN A 123 10.86 -1.96 27.34
C ASN A 123 9.46 -1.37 27.10
N HIS A 124 8.58 -2.12 26.43
CA HIS A 124 7.22 -1.70 26.03
C HIS A 124 6.19 -2.78 26.39
N PRO A 125 6.07 -3.19 27.67
CA PRO A 125 5.29 -4.38 28.06
C PRO A 125 3.79 -4.26 27.74
N ASN A 126 3.27 -3.04 27.62
CA ASN A 126 1.85 -2.76 27.37
C ASN A 126 1.56 -2.41 25.90
N ASP A 127 2.51 -2.57 24.98
CA ASP A 127 2.27 -2.32 23.56
C ASP A 127 1.37 -3.42 22.98
N TYR A 128 0.15 -3.02 22.65
CA TYR A 128 -0.88 -3.93 22.14
C TYR A 128 -0.49 -4.57 20.81
N VAL A 129 0.13 -3.83 19.90
CA VAL A 129 0.54 -4.34 18.57
C VAL A 129 1.57 -5.44 18.70
N ALA A 130 2.57 -5.23 19.58
CA ALA A 130 3.59 -6.24 19.85
C ALA A 130 3.03 -7.48 20.56
N GLN A 131 2.11 -7.28 21.53
CA GLN A 131 1.45 -8.38 22.24
C GLN A 131 0.58 -9.20 21.26
N ALA A 132 -0.24 -8.56 20.44
CA ALA A 132 -1.09 -9.20 19.45
C ALA A 132 -0.27 -9.98 18.41
N GLY A 133 0.80 -9.38 17.88
CA GLY A 133 1.70 -10.04 16.93
C GLY A 133 2.40 -11.26 17.54
N LYS A 134 2.90 -11.17 18.78
CA LYS A 134 3.48 -12.30 19.51
C LYS A 134 2.45 -13.41 19.75
N TYR A 135 1.26 -13.04 20.24
CA TYR A 135 0.15 -13.97 20.44
C TYR A 135 -0.19 -14.71 19.15
N ALA A 136 -0.36 -13.98 18.04
CA ALA A 136 -0.63 -14.55 16.74
C ALA A 136 0.43 -15.59 16.34
N CYS A 137 1.71 -15.26 16.47
CA CYS A 137 2.81 -16.18 16.18
C CYS A 137 2.75 -17.47 17.00
N LEU A 138 2.30 -17.41 18.24
CA LEU A 138 2.11 -18.58 19.12
C LEU A 138 0.91 -19.42 18.70
N GLN A 139 -0.14 -18.84 18.12
CA GLN A 139 -1.37 -19.52 17.72
C GLN A 139 -1.28 -20.22 16.35
N VAL A 140 -0.29 -19.92 15.53
CA VAL A 140 -0.20 -20.43 14.13
C VAL A 140 -0.34 -21.95 14.04
N GLU A 141 0.31 -22.70 14.93
CA GLU A 141 0.23 -24.16 14.90
C GLU A 141 -1.17 -24.68 15.27
N ASN A 142 -1.91 -23.97 16.13
CA ASN A 142 -3.29 -24.29 16.46
C ASN A 142 -4.22 -23.99 15.26
N TRP A 143 -4.09 -22.83 14.64
CA TRP A 143 -4.88 -22.47 13.45
C TRP A 143 -4.64 -23.42 12.27
N ARG A 144 -3.44 -23.94 12.11
CA ARG A 144 -3.14 -24.95 11.07
C ARG A 144 -3.85 -26.28 11.28
N LYS A 145 -4.14 -26.63 12.56
CA LYS A 145 -4.90 -27.85 12.89
C LYS A 145 -6.39 -27.69 12.65
N GLU A 146 -6.88 -26.44 12.68
CA GLU A 146 -8.27 -26.07 12.45
C GLU A 146 -8.41 -25.16 11.21
N PRO A 147 -8.18 -25.70 10.00
CA PRO A 147 -8.22 -24.90 8.78
C PRO A 147 -9.63 -24.38 8.51
N SER A 148 -9.71 -23.23 7.89
CA SER A 148 -10.97 -22.63 7.46
C SER A 148 -11.74 -23.57 6.51
N ARG A 149 -13.06 -23.41 6.43
CA ARG A 149 -13.93 -24.15 5.49
C ARG A 149 -13.70 -23.76 4.02
N TYR A 150 -13.02 -22.65 3.79
CA TYR A 150 -12.79 -22.12 2.45
C TYR A 150 -11.57 -22.78 1.80
N LYS A 151 -11.75 -23.22 0.55
CA LYS A 151 -10.65 -23.65 -0.30
C LYS A 151 -10.19 -22.49 -1.17
N VAL A 152 -8.99 -21.97 -0.90
CA VAL A 152 -8.39 -20.91 -1.71
C VAL A 152 -7.75 -21.52 -2.96
N VAL A 153 -8.16 -21.04 -4.13
CA VAL A 153 -7.61 -21.48 -5.44
C VAL A 153 -7.08 -20.27 -6.19
N PRO A 154 -5.89 -20.37 -6.83
CA PRO A 154 -5.36 -19.29 -7.65
C PRO A 154 -6.27 -19.00 -8.85
N ALA A 155 -6.68 -17.75 -9.02
CA ALA A 155 -7.43 -17.28 -10.19
C ALA A 155 -6.47 -17.02 -11.36
N LYS A 156 -6.02 -18.09 -12.03
CA LYS A 156 -4.94 -18.06 -13.04
C LYS A 156 -5.23 -17.13 -14.22
N ALA A 157 -6.49 -16.94 -14.60
CA ALA A 157 -6.88 -16.04 -15.69
C ALA A 157 -6.45 -14.58 -15.46
N PHE A 158 -6.45 -14.16 -14.20
CA PHE A 158 -6.10 -12.77 -13.81
C PHE A 158 -4.62 -12.58 -13.49
N ASN A 159 -3.83 -13.64 -13.41
CA ASN A 159 -2.42 -13.58 -13.08
C ASN A 159 -1.59 -13.30 -14.34
N ALA A 160 -1.04 -12.11 -14.44
CA ALA A 160 -0.07 -11.76 -15.48
C ALA A 160 1.37 -11.82 -14.92
N LYS A 161 2.34 -12.09 -15.80
CA LYS A 161 3.74 -12.21 -15.40
C LYS A 161 4.27 -10.88 -14.86
N ARG A 162 4.87 -10.89 -13.67
CA ARG A 162 5.46 -9.71 -13.02
C ARG A 162 4.47 -8.58 -12.74
N SER A 163 3.20 -8.91 -12.56
CA SER A 163 2.17 -7.97 -12.16
C SER A 163 1.37 -8.49 -10.98
N SER A 164 0.70 -7.58 -10.29
CA SER A 164 -0.27 -7.88 -9.24
C SER A 164 -1.67 -7.66 -9.78
N SER A 165 -2.63 -8.49 -9.35
CA SER A 165 -4.06 -8.31 -9.62
C SER A 165 -4.82 -8.59 -8.33
N PHE A 166 -5.75 -7.71 -7.95
CA PHE A 166 -6.49 -7.79 -6.70
C PHE A 166 -7.82 -7.04 -6.76
N ALA A 167 -8.60 -7.12 -5.70
CA ALA A 167 -9.87 -6.43 -5.51
C ALA A 167 -10.85 -6.60 -6.69
N PRO A 168 -11.24 -7.84 -7.05
CA PRO A 168 -12.27 -8.05 -8.06
C PRO A 168 -13.64 -7.60 -7.54
N SER A 169 -14.40 -6.92 -8.39
CA SER A 169 -15.78 -6.53 -8.14
C SER A 169 -16.65 -6.96 -9.31
N PHE A 170 -17.70 -7.74 -9.05
CA PHE A 170 -18.63 -8.16 -10.09
C PHE A 170 -19.48 -6.98 -10.56
N THR A 171 -19.72 -6.92 -11.87
CA THR A 171 -20.53 -5.88 -12.51
C THR A 171 -21.97 -6.33 -12.76
N SER A 172 -22.27 -7.61 -12.49
CA SER A 172 -23.56 -8.23 -12.71
C SER A 172 -23.82 -9.32 -11.67
N GLU A 173 -25.08 -9.57 -11.34
CA GLU A 173 -25.51 -10.57 -10.36
C GLU A 173 -25.18 -12.01 -10.77
N ASP A 174 -25.15 -12.31 -12.08
CA ASP A 174 -24.82 -13.63 -12.62
C ASP A 174 -23.32 -13.99 -12.47
N GLY A 175 -22.48 -13.00 -12.10
CA GLY A 175 -21.05 -13.19 -11.88
C GLY A 175 -20.26 -13.51 -13.16
N ASP A 176 -20.75 -13.13 -14.35
CA ASP A 176 -20.11 -13.37 -15.63
C ASP A 176 -19.24 -12.21 -16.12
N ALA A 177 -19.28 -11.09 -15.43
CA ALA A 177 -18.42 -9.96 -15.69
C ALA A 177 -17.90 -9.36 -14.38
N LEU A 178 -16.64 -8.92 -14.38
CA LEU A 178 -16.03 -8.23 -13.25
C LEU A 178 -15.04 -7.17 -13.69
N VAL A 179 -14.76 -6.24 -12.78
CA VAL A 179 -13.64 -5.31 -12.86
C VAL A 179 -12.67 -5.62 -11.72
N PHE A 180 -11.37 -5.48 -11.97
CA PHE A 180 -10.34 -5.72 -10.99
C PHE A 180 -9.17 -4.76 -11.16
N THR A 181 -8.42 -4.54 -10.10
CA THR A 181 -7.23 -3.70 -10.10
C THR A 181 -6.01 -4.49 -10.56
N SER A 182 -5.21 -3.94 -11.47
CA SER A 182 -3.95 -4.57 -11.88
C SER A 182 -2.93 -3.53 -12.36
N ASN A 183 -1.65 -3.84 -12.16
CA ASN A 183 -0.53 -3.11 -12.77
C ASN A 183 0.07 -3.89 -13.96
N ARG A 184 -0.75 -4.71 -14.62
CA ARG A 184 -0.33 -5.42 -15.84
C ARG A 184 0.05 -4.43 -16.93
N GLN A 185 1.02 -4.81 -17.73
CA GLN A 185 1.42 -4.00 -18.87
C GLN A 185 0.64 -4.44 -20.09
N GLU A 186 0.09 -3.48 -20.80
CA GLU A 186 -0.43 -3.72 -22.13
C GLU A 186 0.70 -4.10 -23.07
N LYS A 187 0.39 -4.98 -24.01
CA LYS A 187 1.35 -5.34 -25.05
C LYS A 187 1.49 -4.14 -26.01
N THR A 188 2.45 -3.27 -25.74
CA THR A 188 2.78 -2.20 -26.70
C THR A 188 3.61 -2.82 -27.84
N THR A 189 3.25 -2.49 -29.05
CA THR A 189 4.03 -2.81 -30.27
C THR A 189 5.32 -2.00 -30.33
N ASP A 190 5.39 -0.89 -29.60
CA ASP A 190 6.57 -0.02 -29.56
C ASP A 190 7.57 -0.49 -28.50
N LYS A 191 8.63 -1.17 -28.96
CA LYS A 191 9.75 -1.64 -28.11
C LYS A 191 10.56 -0.50 -27.48
N LYS A 192 10.36 0.77 -27.87
CA LYS A 192 11.09 1.93 -27.34
C LYS A 192 10.38 2.62 -26.18
N GLN A 193 9.12 2.32 -25.92
CA GLN A 193 8.39 2.92 -24.83
C GLN A 193 8.95 2.43 -23.48
N LYS A 194 9.66 3.31 -22.79
CA LYS A 194 10.17 3.05 -21.44
C LYS A 194 8.99 2.93 -20.49
N ILE A 195 8.83 1.75 -19.89
CA ILE A 195 7.86 1.51 -18.83
C ILE A 195 8.14 2.48 -17.69
N ARG A 196 7.19 3.34 -17.39
CA ARG A 196 7.25 4.22 -16.23
C ARG A 196 6.92 3.40 -14.98
N THR A 197 7.72 3.55 -13.94
CA THR A 197 7.47 2.94 -12.63
C THR A 197 7.19 4.03 -11.60
N SER A 198 6.24 3.77 -10.72
CA SER A 198 5.91 4.66 -9.61
C SER A 198 7.13 4.84 -8.69
N PRO A 199 7.50 6.06 -8.32
CA PRO A 199 8.53 6.30 -7.32
C PRO A 199 8.13 5.83 -5.92
N VAL A 200 6.82 5.67 -5.69
CA VAL A 200 6.26 5.15 -4.45
C VAL A 200 6.46 3.64 -4.36
N THR A 201 6.00 2.89 -5.37
CA THR A 201 5.93 1.42 -5.33
C THR A 201 7.03 0.71 -6.11
N GLY A 202 7.64 1.38 -7.09
CA GLY A 202 8.64 0.80 -8.00
C GLY A 202 8.07 -0.13 -9.07
N VAL A 203 6.75 -0.20 -9.19
CA VAL A 203 6.04 -0.97 -10.22
C VAL A 203 5.27 -0.03 -11.15
N SER A 204 4.71 -0.56 -12.24
CA SER A 204 3.82 0.22 -13.10
C SER A 204 2.58 0.67 -12.33
N PRO A 205 1.99 1.83 -12.70
CA PRO A 205 0.74 2.29 -12.08
C PRO A 205 -0.36 1.26 -12.16
N TYR A 206 -1.22 1.24 -11.16
CA TYR A 206 -2.40 0.40 -11.15
C TYR A 206 -3.52 1.03 -11.95
N ASN A 207 -4.27 0.20 -12.69
CA ASN A 207 -5.46 0.56 -13.44
C ASN A 207 -6.58 -0.45 -13.17
N LEU A 208 -7.80 -0.08 -13.55
CA LEU A 208 -8.95 -0.95 -13.55
C LEU A 208 -9.04 -1.70 -14.88
N TYR A 209 -9.27 -3.00 -14.80
CA TYR A 209 -9.42 -3.90 -15.95
C TYR A 209 -10.74 -4.64 -15.83
N SER A 210 -11.48 -4.71 -16.94
CA SER A 210 -12.67 -5.53 -17.07
C SER A 210 -12.30 -6.93 -17.57
N ALA A 211 -13.13 -7.92 -17.23
CA ALA A 211 -13.07 -9.27 -17.76
C ALA A 211 -14.47 -9.86 -17.86
N ARG A 212 -14.69 -10.73 -18.83
CA ARG A 212 -15.96 -11.47 -19.03
C ARG A 212 -15.71 -12.96 -19.15
N LYS A 213 -16.69 -13.75 -18.78
CA LYS A 213 -16.71 -15.17 -19.08
C LYS A 213 -17.30 -15.40 -20.48
N ASN A 214 -16.69 -16.32 -21.21
CA ASN A 214 -17.29 -16.83 -22.43
C ASN A 214 -18.37 -17.90 -22.14
N ALA A 215 -19.02 -18.41 -23.17
CA ALA A 215 -20.06 -19.44 -23.06
C ALA A 215 -19.61 -20.74 -22.35
N ALA A 216 -18.29 -21.00 -22.28
CA ALA A 216 -17.71 -22.14 -21.55
C ALA A 216 -17.36 -21.79 -20.09
N GLY A 217 -17.71 -20.59 -19.60
CA GLY A 217 -17.40 -20.13 -18.25
C GLY A 217 -15.94 -19.75 -18.02
N VAL A 218 -15.16 -19.59 -19.08
CA VAL A 218 -13.75 -19.21 -19.01
C VAL A 218 -13.62 -17.68 -19.08
N TRP A 219 -12.84 -17.11 -18.16
CA TRP A 219 -12.54 -15.68 -18.14
C TRP A 219 -11.64 -15.29 -19.32
N GLU A 220 -12.10 -14.35 -20.11
CA GLU A 220 -11.39 -13.77 -21.27
C GLU A 220 -11.70 -12.27 -21.41
N ASP A 221 -11.31 -11.66 -22.53
CA ASP A 221 -11.56 -10.24 -22.85
C ASP A 221 -11.09 -9.29 -21.73
N ILE A 222 -9.83 -9.50 -21.30
CA ILE A 222 -9.25 -8.65 -20.26
C ILE A 222 -8.75 -7.36 -20.90
N GLU A 223 -9.48 -6.27 -20.62
CA GLU A 223 -9.25 -4.95 -21.21
C GLU A 223 -9.18 -3.87 -20.11
N VAL A 224 -8.43 -2.79 -20.37
CA VAL A 224 -8.40 -1.63 -19.49
C VAL A 224 -9.72 -0.87 -19.56
N CYS A 225 -10.20 -0.40 -18.41
CA CYS A 225 -11.37 0.48 -18.36
C CYS A 225 -10.95 1.89 -18.80
N LEU A 226 -11.38 2.32 -19.99
CA LEU A 226 -11.06 3.63 -20.55
C LEU A 226 -12.06 4.70 -20.08
N GLY A 227 -11.69 5.99 -20.22
CA GLY A 227 -12.56 7.13 -20.00
C GLY A 227 -12.76 7.57 -18.56
N LEU A 228 -12.12 6.89 -17.58
CA LEU A 228 -12.30 7.18 -16.16
C LEU A 228 -11.57 8.44 -15.67
N TYR A 229 -10.62 8.96 -16.45
CA TYR A 229 -9.88 10.20 -16.17
C TYR A 229 -9.35 10.78 -17.48
N GLU A 230 -9.19 12.11 -17.51
CA GLU A 230 -8.46 12.76 -18.59
C GLU A 230 -6.97 12.39 -18.49
N GLU A 231 -6.42 11.84 -19.56
CA GLU A 231 -4.97 11.78 -19.71
C GLU A 231 -4.50 13.24 -19.73
N ALA A 232 -3.69 13.63 -18.75
CA ALA A 232 -3.07 14.94 -18.78
C ALA A 232 -2.27 15.01 -20.09
N GLU A 233 -2.74 15.83 -21.03
CA GLU A 233 -1.98 16.16 -22.22
C GLU A 233 -0.57 16.52 -21.76
N SER A 234 0.43 15.89 -22.36
CA SER A 234 1.80 16.31 -22.20
C SER A 234 1.84 17.74 -22.75
N GLU A 235 1.69 18.74 -21.85
CA GLU A 235 2.07 20.11 -22.25
C GLU A 235 3.51 19.98 -22.75
N ASP A 236 3.66 20.05 -24.06
CA ASP A 236 4.93 20.08 -24.76
C ASP A 236 5.79 21.11 -24.06
N SER A 237 6.84 20.63 -23.41
CA SER A 237 7.82 21.47 -22.77
C SER A 237 8.44 22.34 -23.87
N GLU A 238 8.24 23.65 -23.78
CA GLU A 238 9.06 24.58 -24.52
C GLU A 238 10.52 24.14 -24.44
N GLU A 239 11.13 23.96 -25.60
CA GLU A 239 12.55 23.65 -25.74
C GLU A 239 13.37 24.68 -24.94
N GLY A 240 14.05 24.26 -23.90
CA GLY A 240 15.07 25.13 -23.31
C GLY A 240 15.52 24.93 -21.89
N THR A 241 14.80 24.21 -21.04
CA THR A 241 15.30 23.92 -19.69
C THR A 241 15.19 22.45 -19.37
N GLY A 242 16.33 21.78 -19.15
CA GLY A 242 16.47 20.33 -18.95
C GLY A 242 15.83 19.73 -17.69
N PHE A 243 14.70 20.26 -17.25
CA PHE A 243 13.84 19.69 -16.25
C PHE A 243 12.57 19.16 -16.94
N GLN A 244 12.60 17.89 -17.32
CA GLN A 244 11.36 17.20 -17.68
C GLN A 244 10.40 17.29 -16.47
N LYS A 245 9.33 18.08 -16.59
CA LYS A 245 8.19 18.05 -15.67
C LYS A 245 7.70 16.60 -15.61
N LYS A 246 7.89 15.93 -14.47
CA LYS A 246 7.37 14.58 -14.27
C LYS A 246 5.85 14.66 -14.39
N SER A 247 5.30 14.14 -15.49
CA SER A 247 3.86 13.91 -15.64
C SER A 247 3.38 13.13 -14.42
N SER A 248 2.38 13.64 -13.73
CA SER A 248 1.77 12.99 -12.58
C SER A 248 1.20 11.65 -13.01
N MET A 249 1.62 10.56 -12.35
CA MET A 249 1.07 9.22 -12.62
C MET A 249 -0.27 9.10 -11.90
N VAL A 250 -1.32 8.80 -12.67
CA VAL A 250 -2.62 8.41 -12.11
C VAL A 250 -2.57 6.94 -11.75
N GLU A 251 -3.08 6.59 -10.57
CA GLU A 251 -3.31 5.21 -10.14
C GLU A 251 -4.80 5.03 -9.83
N LEU A 252 -5.41 4.01 -10.42
CA LEU A 252 -6.77 3.59 -10.15
C LEU A 252 -6.76 2.27 -9.38
N GLY A 253 -7.68 2.13 -8.44
CA GLY A 253 -7.76 0.89 -7.67
C GLY A 253 -9.14 0.68 -7.07
N VAL A 254 -9.34 -0.46 -6.52
CA VAL A 254 -10.53 -0.94 -5.80
C VAL A 254 -11.82 -0.23 -6.20
N CYS A 255 -12.72 -0.92 -6.86
CA CYS A 255 -14.01 -0.34 -7.27
C CYS A 255 -15.19 -1.18 -6.75
N CYS A 256 -16.35 -0.56 -6.71
CA CYS A 256 -17.64 -1.23 -6.55
C CYS A 256 -18.68 -0.56 -7.45
N PHE A 257 -19.85 -1.19 -7.56
CA PHE A 257 -20.91 -0.74 -8.45
C PHE A 257 -22.21 -0.53 -7.65
N SER A 258 -23.02 0.46 -8.10
CA SER A 258 -24.41 0.57 -7.67
C SER A 258 -25.19 -0.72 -8.02
N PRO A 259 -26.26 -1.05 -7.31
CA PRO A 259 -27.03 -2.28 -7.57
C PRO A 259 -27.54 -2.39 -9.01
N ASP A 260 -27.83 -1.27 -9.67
CA ASP A 260 -28.26 -1.22 -11.07
C ASP A 260 -27.08 -1.29 -12.08
N GLY A 261 -25.84 -1.37 -11.59
CA GLY A 261 -24.62 -1.43 -12.41
C GLY A 261 -24.29 -0.18 -13.21
N LYS A 262 -25.01 0.93 -12.98
CA LYS A 262 -24.85 2.17 -13.77
C LYS A 262 -23.84 3.15 -13.19
N THR A 263 -23.55 3.06 -11.90
CA THR A 263 -22.55 3.92 -11.24
C THR A 263 -21.41 3.06 -10.70
N MET A 264 -20.19 3.44 -11.03
CA MET A 264 -18.98 2.86 -10.45
C MET A 264 -18.38 3.84 -9.46
N TYR A 265 -18.02 3.35 -8.29
CA TYR A 265 -17.22 4.02 -7.27
C TYR A 265 -15.83 3.41 -7.31
N TYR A 266 -14.78 4.22 -7.35
CA TYR A 266 -13.42 3.69 -7.43
C TYR A 266 -12.41 4.59 -6.73
N THR A 267 -11.33 4.00 -6.29
CA THR A 267 -10.19 4.71 -5.69
C THR A 267 -9.36 5.36 -6.80
N TYR A 268 -9.09 6.64 -6.65
CA TYR A 268 -8.26 7.45 -7.53
C TYR A 268 -7.13 8.09 -6.74
N SER A 269 -5.91 7.99 -7.22
CA SER A 269 -4.74 8.66 -6.65
C SER A 269 -3.91 9.31 -7.75
N ARG A 270 -3.55 10.57 -7.53
CA ARG A 270 -2.69 11.33 -8.43
C ARG A 270 -1.77 12.22 -7.63
N PRO A 271 -0.46 12.00 -7.66
CA PRO A 271 0.48 12.95 -7.09
C PRO A 271 0.41 14.30 -7.81
N VAL A 272 0.24 15.38 -7.07
CA VAL A 272 0.23 16.75 -7.61
C VAL A 272 1.54 17.42 -7.20
N ASN A 273 2.31 17.94 -8.16
CA ASN A 273 3.61 18.59 -7.93
C ASN A 273 4.61 17.75 -7.12
N GLY A 274 4.52 16.41 -7.22
CA GLY A 274 5.36 15.47 -6.47
C GLY A 274 4.95 15.29 -5.01
N GLN A 275 3.83 15.83 -4.58
CA GLN A 275 3.17 15.53 -3.31
C GLN A 275 2.09 14.49 -3.54
N ASP A 276 2.12 13.42 -2.75
CA ASP A 276 0.99 12.49 -2.66
C ASP A 276 -0.09 13.17 -1.80
N LEU A 277 -1.19 13.56 -2.43
CA LEU A 277 -2.35 14.14 -1.74
C LEU A 277 -3.27 13.06 -1.16
N GLY A 278 -2.81 11.82 -1.16
CA GLY A 278 -3.60 10.67 -0.77
C GLY A 278 -4.59 10.22 -1.86
N ALA A 279 -5.26 9.13 -1.59
CA ALA A 279 -6.30 8.61 -2.45
C ALA A 279 -7.64 9.29 -2.18
N LYS A 280 -8.49 9.36 -3.21
CA LYS A 280 -9.89 9.83 -3.14
C LYS A 280 -10.81 8.80 -3.77
N ILE A 281 -12.08 8.83 -3.39
CA ILE A 281 -13.11 8.06 -4.11
C ILE A 281 -13.68 8.93 -5.21
N TYR A 282 -13.74 8.37 -6.40
CA TYR A 282 -14.36 8.98 -7.58
C TYR A 282 -15.57 8.16 -8.00
N THR A 283 -16.52 8.79 -8.65
CA THR A 283 -17.69 8.16 -9.25
C THR A 283 -17.69 8.39 -10.75
N SER A 284 -18.10 7.36 -11.51
CA SER A 284 -18.34 7.43 -12.94
C SER A 284 -19.68 6.77 -13.26
N THR A 285 -20.42 7.31 -14.18
CA THR A 285 -21.71 6.76 -14.64
C THR A 285 -21.58 6.16 -16.02
N ARG A 286 -22.35 5.11 -16.29
CA ARG A 286 -22.33 4.41 -17.57
C ARG A 286 -23.55 4.79 -18.40
N ALA A 287 -23.29 5.32 -19.60
CA ALA A 287 -24.30 5.60 -20.60
C ALA A 287 -23.86 5.07 -21.95
N GLY A 288 -24.73 4.34 -22.68
CA GLY A 288 -24.39 3.82 -23.99
C GLY A 288 -23.25 2.78 -24.05
N GLY A 289 -22.88 2.21 -22.90
CA GLY A 289 -21.80 1.22 -22.82
C GLY A 289 -20.45 1.77 -22.34
N GLU A 290 -20.24 3.07 -22.35
CA GLU A 290 -19.01 3.75 -21.95
C GLU A 290 -19.16 4.42 -20.58
N TRP A 291 -18.05 4.51 -19.82
CA TRP A 291 -17.98 5.21 -18.56
C TRP A 291 -17.72 6.70 -18.80
N SER A 292 -18.44 7.57 -18.06
CA SER A 292 -18.17 9.00 -18.04
C SER A 292 -16.82 9.30 -17.38
N GLU A 293 -16.29 10.48 -17.60
CA GLU A 293 -15.22 11.01 -16.77
C GLU A 293 -15.59 10.98 -15.27
N GLY A 294 -14.61 10.61 -14.43
CA GLY A 294 -14.81 10.47 -13.00
C GLY A 294 -14.92 11.81 -12.29
N ARG A 295 -15.80 11.85 -11.28
CA ARG A 295 -15.96 12.99 -10.38
C ARG A 295 -15.65 12.59 -8.96
N GLU A 296 -14.91 13.44 -8.23
CA GLU A 296 -14.59 13.20 -6.81
C GLU A 296 -15.86 13.14 -5.97
N LEU A 297 -15.98 12.09 -5.16
CA LEU A 297 -16.97 11.96 -4.13
C LEU A 297 -16.43 12.57 -2.83
N LYS A 298 -16.93 13.74 -2.45
CA LYS A 298 -16.50 14.43 -1.24
C LYS A 298 -17.20 13.86 -0.02
N LEU A 299 -16.47 13.07 0.77
CA LEU A 299 -16.94 12.52 2.04
C LEU A 299 -16.52 13.38 3.24
N PHE A 300 -15.35 14.02 3.17
CA PHE A 300 -14.84 14.91 4.21
C PHE A 300 -14.57 16.31 3.65
N ASN A 301 -14.70 17.33 4.49
CA ASN A 301 -14.37 18.71 4.12
C ASN A 301 -12.84 18.95 4.06
N ASP A 302 -12.08 18.21 4.86
CA ASP A 302 -10.62 18.27 4.87
C ASP A 302 -10.06 17.45 3.70
N SER A 303 -9.48 18.13 2.73
CA SER A 303 -8.88 17.51 1.54
C SER A 303 -7.59 16.72 1.84
N SER A 304 -7.01 16.85 3.02
CA SER A 304 -5.84 16.05 3.42
C SER A 304 -6.20 14.62 3.82
N ILE A 305 -7.46 14.38 4.22
CA ILE A 305 -7.94 13.05 4.60
C ILE A 305 -7.98 12.14 3.37
N THR A 306 -7.32 10.99 3.46
CA THR A 306 -7.34 9.95 2.43
C THR A 306 -8.64 9.14 2.52
N VAL A 307 -9.28 8.87 1.39
CA VAL A 307 -10.43 7.96 1.28
C VAL A 307 -10.26 7.03 0.09
N GLY A 308 -10.65 5.76 0.27
CA GLY A 308 -10.52 4.78 -0.80
C GLY A 308 -11.20 3.45 -0.49
N HIS A 309 -11.00 2.45 -1.33
CA HIS A 309 -11.54 1.10 -1.19
C HIS A 309 -13.07 1.08 -0.97
N PRO A 310 -13.87 1.68 -1.86
CA PRO A 310 -15.32 1.70 -1.70
C PRO A 310 -15.96 0.32 -1.81
N SER A 311 -17.01 0.09 -1.03
CA SER A 311 -17.89 -1.07 -1.12
C SER A 311 -19.31 -0.68 -0.73
N LEU A 312 -20.29 -0.97 -1.56
CA LEU A 312 -21.71 -0.74 -1.26
C LEU A 312 -22.33 -1.97 -0.64
N ASN A 313 -23.38 -1.76 0.18
CA ASN A 313 -24.30 -2.83 0.57
C ASN A 313 -25.22 -3.20 -0.61
N ALA A 314 -26.03 -4.25 -0.42
CA ALA A 314 -26.91 -4.77 -1.47
C ALA A 314 -28.00 -3.77 -1.93
N SER A 315 -28.49 -2.90 -1.04
CA SER A 315 -29.47 -1.84 -1.38
C SER A 315 -28.84 -0.63 -2.04
N GLY A 316 -27.52 -0.44 -1.91
CA GLY A 316 -26.81 0.70 -2.47
C GLY A 316 -26.95 2.00 -1.67
N ASP A 317 -27.50 1.92 -0.46
CA ASP A 317 -27.74 3.06 0.44
C ASP A 317 -26.69 3.22 1.55
N THR A 318 -25.75 2.28 1.66
CA THR A 318 -24.63 2.35 2.61
C THR A 318 -23.32 2.10 1.90
N LEU A 319 -22.43 3.06 1.99
CA LEU A 319 -21.06 3.00 1.45
C LEU A 319 -20.08 2.70 2.58
N TYR A 320 -19.39 1.59 2.49
CA TYR A 320 -18.20 1.27 3.30
C TYR A 320 -16.95 1.72 2.57
N PHE A 321 -16.02 2.32 3.29
CA PHE A 321 -14.78 2.83 2.70
C PHE A 321 -13.66 2.87 3.74
N VAL A 322 -12.45 3.08 3.27
CA VAL A 322 -11.25 3.19 4.10
C VAL A 322 -10.84 4.66 4.20
N SER A 323 -10.44 5.11 5.40
CA SER A 323 -9.94 6.46 5.62
C SER A 323 -8.84 6.49 6.69
N ASP A 324 -7.97 7.50 6.63
CA ASP A 324 -7.01 7.88 7.67
C ASP A 324 -7.48 9.12 8.45
N ALA A 325 -8.80 9.31 8.57
CA ALA A 325 -9.38 10.41 9.33
C ALA A 325 -8.87 10.40 10.79
N PRO A 326 -8.63 11.59 11.38
CA PRO A 326 -7.90 11.72 12.66
C PRO A 326 -8.66 11.18 13.88
N ASP A 327 -9.93 10.85 13.75
CA ASP A 327 -10.77 10.21 14.77
C ASP A 327 -10.74 8.68 14.74
N GLY A 328 -9.85 8.10 13.93
CA GLY A 328 -9.66 6.66 13.78
C GLY A 328 -8.94 6.00 14.96
N PHE A 329 -8.84 4.66 14.91
CA PHE A 329 -8.18 3.84 15.92
C PHE A 329 -6.69 3.61 15.61
N GLY A 330 -6.31 3.74 14.33
CA GLY A 330 -4.95 3.41 13.93
C GLY A 330 -4.46 4.06 12.65
N GLY A 331 -3.97 3.25 11.74
CA GLY A 331 -3.46 3.71 10.46
C GLY A 331 -4.58 4.11 9.50
N LYS A 332 -5.14 3.12 8.82
CA LYS A 332 -6.33 3.26 7.96
C LYS A 332 -7.45 2.41 8.51
N ASP A 333 -8.55 3.05 8.81
CA ASP A 333 -9.74 2.46 9.40
C ASP A 333 -10.87 2.31 8.38
N ILE A 334 -11.80 1.39 8.64
CA ILE A 334 -13.03 1.24 7.86
C ILE A 334 -14.12 2.12 8.48
N TYR A 335 -14.73 2.93 7.62
CA TYR A 335 -15.87 3.81 7.89
C TYR A 335 -17.07 3.38 7.07
N MET A 336 -18.23 3.90 7.42
CA MET A 336 -19.44 3.85 6.60
C MET A 336 -20.04 5.23 6.43
N ALA A 337 -20.82 5.43 5.37
CA ALA A 337 -21.68 6.58 5.14
C ALA A 337 -23.04 6.10 4.63
N VAL A 338 -24.10 6.85 4.94
CA VAL A 338 -25.48 6.54 4.53
C VAL A 338 -25.89 7.53 3.44
N LEU A 339 -26.57 7.02 2.42
CA LEU A 339 -27.12 7.84 1.33
C LEU A 339 -28.45 8.48 1.77
N ASP A 340 -28.47 9.81 1.85
CA ASP A 340 -29.67 10.61 2.07
C ASP A 340 -29.96 11.46 0.82
N GLY A 341 -31.01 11.09 0.10
CA GLY A 341 -31.30 11.66 -1.22
C GLY A 341 -30.18 11.39 -2.23
N SER A 342 -29.33 12.37 -2.51
CA SER A 342 -28.18 12.26 -3.42
C SER A 342 -26.84 12.48 -2.73
N GLU A 343 -26.84 12.66 -1.41
CA GLU A 343 -25.64 12.98 -0.65
C GLU A 343 -25.28 11.84 0.32
N TRP A 344 -23.99 11.56 0.48
CA TRP A 344 -23.48 10.65 1.47
C TRP A 344 -23.28 11.40 2.79
N THR A 345 -24.02 11.00 3.80
CA THR A 345 -24.08 11.62 5.13
C THR A 345 -23.81 10.60 6.23
N ASP A 346 -23.93 11.00 7.50
CA ASP A 346 -23.78 10.12 8.67
C ASP A 346 -22.54 9.24 8.60
N ILE A 347 -21.38 9.89 8.41
CA ILE A 347 -20.08 9.20 8.31
C ILE A 347 -19.69 8.69 9.69
N GLN A 348 -19.47 7.39 9.83
CA GLN A 348 -19.17 6.73 11.09
C GLN A 348 -17.98 5.77 10.95
N ASN A 349 -17.05 5.81 11.92
CA ASN A 349 -16.03 4.78 12.09
C ASN A 349 -16.68 3.50 12.60
N LEU A 350 -16.35 2.32 12.06
CA LEU A 350 -16.98 1.05 12.45
C LEU A 350 -16.58 0.54 13.84
N GLY A 351 -15.71 1.25 14.54
CA GLY A 351 -15.35 0.97 15.92
C GLY A 351 -14.31 -0.13 16.11
N PRO A 352 -13.91 -0.38 17.37
CA PRO A 352 -12.71 -1.14 17.73
C PRO A 352 -12.85 -2.67 17.56
N LYS A 353 -14.02 -3.17 17.15
CA LYS A 353 -14.17 -4.59 16.78
C LYS A 353 -13.74 -4.86 15.34
N ILE A 354 -13.82 -3.84 14.50
CA ILE A 354 -13.39 -3.88 13.10
C ILE A 354 -12.00 -3.24 12.99
N ASN A 355 -11.83 -2.05 13.55
CA ASN A 355 -10.64 -1.22 13.40
C ASN A 355 -9.66 -1.45 14.55
N THR A 356 -8.36 -1.42 14.22
CA THR A 356 -7.26 -1.68 15.15
C THR A 356 -6.27 -0.52 15.16
N ALA A 357 -5.15 -0.66 15.86
CA ALA A 357 -4.06 0.31 15.82
C ALA A 357 -3.19 0.26 14.55
N ASP A 358 -3.48 -0.64 13.61
CA ASP A 358 -2.77 -0.76 12.32
C ASP A 358 -3.76 -0.47 11.17
N ASP A 359 -3.60 -1.05 9.99
CA ASP A 359 -4.44 -0.80 8.82
C ASP A 359 -5.54 -1.86 8.66
N GLU A 360 -6.79 -1.42 8.44
CA GLU A 360 -7.90 -2.20 7.93
C GLU A 360 -8.26 -1.75 6.52
N LEU A 361 -8.25 -2.67 5.56
CA LEU A 361 -8.33 -2.38 4.13
C LEU A 361 -9.32 -3.31 3.43
N TYR A 362 -9.76 -2.91 2.22
CA TYR A 362 -10.57 -3.72 1.31
C TYR A 362 -11.88 -4.20 1.92
N PRO A 363 -12.72 -3.31 2.50
CA PRO A 363 -14.05 -3.71 2.93
C PRO A 363 -14.84 -4.26 1.74
N TYR A 364 -15.55 -5.35 1.98
CA TYR A 364 -16.50 -5.93 1.03
C TYR A 364 -17.75 -6.36 1.78
N MET A 365 -18.82 -5.59 1.62
CA MET A 365 -20.11 -5.93 2.19
C MET A 365 -20.82 -6.93 1.26
N ARG A 366 -20.88 -8.18 1.71
CA ARG A 366 -21.56 -9.23 0.98
C ARG A 366 -23.07 -9.10 1.14
N HIS A 367 -23.84 -9.55 0.14
CA HIS A 367 -25.32 -9.52 0.15
C HIS A 367 -25.97 -10.26 1.32
N ASP A 368 -25.27 -11.18 1.98
CA ASP A 368 -25.74 -11.90 3.17
C ASP A 368 -25.48 -11.13 4.49
N GLY A 369 -25.07 -9.88 4.40
CA GLY A 369 -24.82 -8.98 5.55
C GLY A 369 -23.44 -9.16 6.20
N ARG A 370 -22.54 -9.98 5.67
CA ARG A 370 -21.18 -10.12 6.19
C ARG A 370 -20.26 -9.08 5.59
N LEU A 371 -19.57 -8.34 6.44
CA LEU A 371 -18.48 -7.47 6.05
C LEU A 371 -17.16 -8.26 6.05
N TYR A 372 -16.60 -8.49 4.88
CA TYR A 372 -15.23 -9.01 4.73
C TYR A 372 -14.25 -7.85 4.65
N PHE A 373 -13.09 -8.02 5.24
CA PHE A 373 -12.03 -7.01 5.19
C PHE A 373 -10.66 -7.64 5.42
N SER A 374 -9.62 -6.90 5.11
CA SER A 374 -8.24 -7.31 5.39
C SER A 374 -7.67 -6.43 6.49
N SER A 375 -7.00 -7.03 7.47
CA SER A 375 -6.38 -6.31 8.59
C SER A 375 -4.94 -6.73 8.80
N LYS A 376 -4.11 -5.76 9.21
CA LYS A 376 -2.76 -5.99 9.73
C LYS A 376 -2.72 -6.08 11.25
N GLY A 377 -3.67 -5.45 11.94
CA GLY A 377 -3.66 -5.32 13.39
C GLY A 377 -4.37 -6.46 14.12
N HIS A 378 -5.38 -7.10 13.50
CA HIS A 378 -5.99 -8.30 14.06
C HIS A 378 -4.99 -9.48 14.06
N PRO A 379 -5.04 -10.36 15.09
CA PRO A 379 -4.17 -11.52 15.17
C PRO A 379 -4.34 -12.45 13.97
N GLY A 380 -3.28 -12.61 13.17
CA GLY A 380 -3.27 -13.39 11.94
C GLY A 380 -1.89 -13.96 11.60
N TYR A 381 -1.75 -14.51 10.41
CA TYR A 381 -0.50 -15.08 9.92
C TYR A 381 0.59 -14.04 9.64
N GLY A 382 0.19 -12.77 9.52
CA GLY A 382 1.08 -11.62 9.33
C GLY A 382 0.94 -10.94 7.98
N GLY A 383 1.07 -9.63 7.98
CA GLY A 383 0.68 -8.77 6.88
C GLY A 383 -0.82 -8.54 6.87
N LEU A 384 -1.45 -8.52 5.70
CA LEU A 384 -2.90 -8.44 5.57
C LEU A 384 -3.50 -9.84 5.59
N ASP A 385 -4.23 -10.15 6.64
CA ASP A 385 -5.04 -11.35 6.76
C ASP A 385 -6.51 -11.02 6.50
N LEU A 386 -7.30 -11.99 6.03
CA LEU A 386 -8.70 -11.81 5.70
C LEU A 386 -9.59 -12.18 6.88
N PHE A 387 -10.47 -11.26 7.25
CA PHE A 387 -11.46 -11.39 8.31
C PHE A 387 -12.88 -11.19 7.79
N TYR A 388 -13.85 -11.59 8.57
CA TYR A 388 -15.25 -11.17 8.37
C TYR A 388 -15.89 -10.84 9.71
N ALA A 389 -16.85 -9.94 9.67
CA ALA A 389 -17.70 -9.59 10.80
C ALA A 389 -19.17 -9.59 10.39
N ILE A 390 -20.04 -9.81 11.35
CA ILE A 390 -21.49 -9.77 11.17
C ILE A 390 -22.03 -8.61 11.98
N PRO A 391 -22.84 -7.71 11.38
CA PRO A 391 -23.49 -6.64 12.13
C PRO A 391 -24.42 -7.23 13.17
N ASN A 392 -24.44 -6.62 14.34
CA ASN A 392 -25.30 -6.97 15.46
C ASN A 392 -25.95 -5.68 15.94
N ASP A 393 -27.20 -5.61 16.27
CA ASP A 393 -28.07 -4.43 16.54
C ASP A 393 -27.36 -3.06 16.64
N THR A 394 -26.29 -2.94 17.39
CA THR A 394 -25.52 -1.70 17.60
C THR A 394 -24.01 -1.84 17.43
N THR A 395 -23.52 -3.01 16.97
CA THR A 395 -22.06 -3.31 16.93
C THR A 395 -21.77 -4.45 15.93
N TRP A 396 -20.54 -4.91 15.89
CA TRP A 396 -20.05 -6.02 15.08
C TRP A 396 -19.67 -7.23 15.95
N SER A 397 -19.77 -8.44 15.39
CA SER A 397 -19.37 -9.70 16.02
C SER A 397 -18.54 -10.57 15.09
#